data_b38c447ddc9312e3d883c1de8405bed0
#
_entry.id   b38c447ddc9312e3d883c1de8405bed0
#
_cell.length_a   1.000
_cell.length_b   1.000
_cell.length_c   1.000
_cell.angle_alpha   90.00
_cell.angle_beta   90.00
_cell.angle_gamma   90.00
#
_symmetry.space_group_name_H-M   'P 1'
#
loop_
_entity.id
_entity.type
_entity.pdbx_description
1 polymer ?
#
loop_
_entity_poly.entity_id
_entity_poly.type
_entity_poly.pdbx_seq_one_letter_code
_entity_poly.pdbx_strand_id
1 'polypeptide(L)'
;MNTSYDAVVAGAGVWGCTIARRLAETGRKVLVLEKRKAIGGNCRCRTIDGIEVHLYGSHIFHTSDEEVWKFVNRFCSFNDYRHQVLARYKDRIYHLPIGCTLLKEFFGRDLKPSELDDADRNALFDAFIRGYTSKQWGVPPEKVDPSIIARLKVRDTFSTDYFDDPHQGIPLEGYNELFRRLLDHPNITVRCGRGYRLTAEKLDCPVYYSGPIDQLFDYRFGELPWRSLRFETEHVARRDFQGATVVNYTEVSVPFTRIHEFRHYHPEAKGAFAKPKGTIVTREYPSDWKKGDEPYYPIATPESAALLAKYQEEVARFNAGSPHPLILGGRLGAYKYYDMDKSFAAALAVPLV
;
A
#
# COMPACT_ATOMS: atom_id res chain seq x y z
N MET A 1 -17.48 9.97 32.80
CA MET A 1 -18.32 8.85 32.30
C MET A 1 -17.37 7.78 31.80
N ASN A 2 -17.31 6.63 32.46
CA ASN A 2 -16.58 5.48 31.93
C ASN A 2 -17.35 4.96 30.73
N THR A 3 -16.97 5.40 29.51
CA THR A 3 -17.50 4.83 28.28
C THR A 3 -16.86 3.47 28.12
N SER A 4 -17.60 2.40 28.45
CA SER A 4 -17.18 1.05 28.09
C SER A 4 -17.31 0.89 26.57
N TYR A 5 -16.29 0.34 25.90
CA TYR A 5 -16.31 -0.02 24.49
C TYR A 5 -16.50 -1.53 24.37
N ASP A 6 -17.23 -1.94 23.32
CA ASP A 6 -17.48 -3.36 23.03
C ASP A 6 -16.34 -3.97 22.22
N ALA A 7 -15.51 -3.14 21.58
CA ALA A 7 -14.30 -3.55 20.88
C ALA A 7 -13.29 -2.40 20.77
N VAL A 8 -12.00 -2.76 20.70
CA VAL A 8 -10.92 -1.83 20.36
C VAL A 8 -10.30 -2.23 19.02
N VAL A 9 -10.10 -1.23 18.14
CA VAL A 9 -9.38 -1.38 16.89
C VAL A 9 -8.09 -0.58 16.99
N ALA A 10 -6.95 -1.23 16.89
CA ALA A 10 -5.63 -0.62 16.95
C ALA A 10 -5.05 -0.48 15.55
N GLY A 11 -4.97 0.77 15.09
CA GLY A 11 -4.58 1.22 13.77
C GLY A 11 -5.78 1.66 12.91
N ALA A 12 -5.67 2.87 12.33
CA ALA A 12 -6.68 3.48 11.49
C ALA A 12 -6.26 3.51 10.00
N GLY A 13 -5.63 2.45 9.51
CA GLY A 13 -5.40 2.18 8.09
C GLY A 13 -6.60 1.46 7.46
N VAL A 14 -6.44 0.97 6.22
CA VAL A 14 -7.50 0.29 5.44
C VAL A 14 -8.20 -0.79 6.25
N TRP A 15 -7.43 -1.75 6.79
CA TRP A 15 -7.97 -2.88 7.54
C TRP A 15 -8.71 -2.44 8.80
N GLY A 16 -8.08 -1.59 9.61
CA GLY A 16 -8.68 -1.16 10.88
C GLY A 16 -9.94 -0.32 10.70
N CYS A 17 -9.95 0.62 9.75
CA CYS A 17 -11.14 1.42 9.45
C CYS A 17 -12.31 0.55 8.97
N THR A 18 -12.01 -0.49 8.17
CA THR A 18 -13.03 -1.44 7.70
C THR A 18 -13.60 -2.27 8.86
N ILE A 19 -12.76 -2.80 9.74
CA ILE A 19 -13.19 -3.54 10.93
C ILE A 19 -14.04 -2.64 11.84
N ALA A 20 -13.58 -1.41 12.11
CA ALA A 20 -14.31 -0.47 12.97
C ALA A 20 -15.70 -0.18 12.42
N ARG A 21 -15.82 0.06 11.10
CA ARG A 21 -17.09 0.28 10.43
C ARG A 21 -18.01 -0.93 10.53
N ARG A 22 -17.53 -2.13 10.26
CA ARG A 22 -18.30 -3.36 10.34
C ARG A 22 -18.84 -3.61 11.76
N LEU A 23 -17.98 -3.45 12.78
CA LEU A 23 -18.38 -3.60 14.18
C LEU A 23 -19.45 -2.58 14.56
N ALA A 24 -19.27 -1.32 14.19
CA ALA A 24 -20.21 -0.25 14.49
C ALA A 24 -21.60 -0.47 13.86
N GLU A 25 -21.62 -1.02 12.64
CA GLU A 25 -22.86 -1.38 11.93
C GLU A 25 -23.62 -2.54 12.59
N THR A 26 -22.98 -3.34 13.43
CA THR A 26 -23.68 -4.33 14.29
C THR A 26 -24.18 -3.74 15.62
N GLY A 27 -24.05 -2.43 15.81
CA GLY A 27 -24.47 -1.74 17.06
C GLY A 27 -23.39 -1.64 18.13
N ARG A 28 -22.21 -2.24 17.95
CA ARG A 28 -21.09 -2.21 18.92
C ARG A 28 -20.45 -0.83 19.03
N LYS A 29 -20.11 -0.42 20.25
CA LYS A 29 -19.32 0.80 20.51
C LYS A 29 -17.84 0.48 20.34
N VAL A 30 -17.19 1.16 19.38
CA VAL A 30 -15.83 0.86 18.95
C VAL A 30 -14.90 2.02 19.29
N LEU A 31 -13.78 1.70 19.95
CA LEU A 31 -12.66 2.63 20.13
C LEU A 31 -11.57 2.34 19.09
N VAL A 32 -11.29 3.31 18.22
CA VAL A 32 -10.17 3.25 17.29
C VAL A 32 -8.99 4.02 17.88
N LEU A 33 -7.85 3.34 18.04
CA LEU A 33 -6.58 3.90 18.48
C LEU A 33 -5.62 4.00 17.30
N GLU A 34 -5.11 5.19 17.00
CA GLU A 34 -4.13 5.39 15.93
C GLU A 34 -2.86 6.04 16.49
N LYS A 35 -1.69 5.40 16.27
CA LYS A 35 -0.41 5.90 16.76
C LYS A 35 -0.01 7.25 16.14
N ARG A 36 -0.37 7.46 14.88
CA ARG A 36 -0.12 8.70 14.15
C ARG A 36 -1.14 9.79 14.55
N LYS A 37 -0.84 11.04 14.22
CA LYS A 37 -1.73 12.17 14.49
C LYS A 37 -2.94 12.23 13.57
N ALA A 38 -3.10 11.30 12.63
CA ALA A 38 -4.21 11.24 11.70
C ALA A 38 -4.47 9.83 11.18
N ILE A 39 -5.70 9.60 10.76
CA ILE A 39 -6.23 8.38 10.16
C ILE A 39 -5.73 8.16 8.73
N GLY A 40 -6.01 6.98 8.15
CA GLY A 40 -5.73 6.62 6.75
C GLY A 40 -4.51 5.72 6.56
N GLY A 41 -3.70 5.51 7.61
CA GLY A 41 -2.49 4.67 7.49
C GLY A 41 -1.56 5.17 6.38
N ASN A 42 -1.06 4.27 5.53
CA ASN A 42 -0.20 4.65 4.41
C ASN A 42 -0.98 5.26 3.22
N CYS A 43 -2.31 5.17 3.20
CA CYS A 43 -3.13 5.86 2.18
C CYS A 43 -3.38 7.34 2.50
N ARG A 44 -2.81 7.85 3.59
CA ARG A 44 -2.97 9.25 3.97
C ARG A 44 -2.34 10.17 2.95
N CYS A 45 -3.10 11.22 2.60
CA CYS A 45 -2.70 12.25 1.66
C CYS A 45 -2.63 13.63 2.32
N ARG A 46 -2.04 14.59 1.61
CA ARG A 46 -2.09 16.02 1.93
C ARG A 46 -2.45 16.78 0.66
N THR A 47 -3.40 17.69 0.74
CA THR A 47 -3.65 18.63 -0.36
C THR A 47 -2.66 19.78 -0.26
N ILE A 48 -1.87 19.96 -1.31
CA ILE A 48 -0.89 21.03 -1.45
C ILE A 48 -1.15 21.72 -2.80
N ASP A 49 -1.45 22.99 -2.80
CA ASP A 49 -1.74 23.79 -3.99
C ASP A 49 -2.77 23.15 -4.94
N GLY A 50 -3.81 22.54 -4.39
CA GLY A 50 -4.85 21.85 -5.15
C GLY A 50 -4.44 20.49 -5.71
N ILE A 51 -3.33 19.91 -5.26
CA ILE A 51 -2.87 18.57 -5.63
C ILE A 51 -2.97 17.64 -4.43
N GLU A 52 -3.58 16.47 -4.60
CA GLU A 52 -3.58 15.40 -3.60
C GLU A 52 -2.23 14.69 -3.62
N VAL A 53 -1.39 14.97 -2.64
CA VAL A 53 -0.07 14.38 -2.49
C VAL A 53 -0.18 13.14 -1.58
N HIS A 54 0.15 11.97 -2.10
CA HIS A 54 0.18 10.73 -1.35
C HIS A 54 1.48 10.65 -0.53
N LEU A 55 1.38 10.72 0.81
CA LEU A 55 2.53 10.87 1.69
C LEU A 55 3.44 9.65 1.80
N TYR A 56 2.94 8.49 1.42
CA TYR A 56 3.60 7.19 1.59
C TYR A 56 3.72 6.43 0.27
N GLY A 57 3.89 7.16 -0.85
CA GLY A 57 3.92 6.59 -2.19
C GLY A 57 2.53 6.52 -2.83
N SER A 58 2.52 6.30 -4.13
CA SER A 58 1.27 6.26 -4.92
C SER A 58 0.36 5.13 -4.48
N HIS A 59 -0.89 5.46 -4.23
CA HIS A 59 -1.97 4.53 -3.93
C HIS A 59 -3.06 4.70 -4.99
N ILE A 60 -3.26 3.67 -5.78
CA ILE A 60 -4.34 3.58 -6.77
C ILE A 60 -5.27 2.48 -6.31
N PHE A 61 -6.56 2.78 -6.21
CA PHE A 61 -7.52 1.74 -5.93
C PHE A 61 -7.80 0.95 -7.20
N HIS A 62 -7.67 -0.37 -7.12
CA HIS A 62 -8.01 -1.30 -8.19
C HIS A 62 -8.49 -2.61 -7.59
N THR A 63 -9.45 -3.27 -8.21
CA THR A 63 -9.96 -4.56 -7.77
C THR A 63 -10.78 -5.26 -8.85
N SER A 64 -10.75 -6.58 -8.82
CA SER A 64 -11.71 -7.46 -9.50
C SER A 64 -12.71 -8.09 -8.52
N ASP A 65 -12.65 -7.75 -7.24
CA ASP A 65 -13.55 -8.22 -6.20
C ASP A 65 -14.78 -7.29 -6.10
N GLU A 66 -15.94 -7.81 -6.55
CA GLU A 66 -17.20 -7.06 -6.57
C GLU A 66 -17.70 -6.68 -5.16
N GLU A 67 -17.44 -7.49 -4.14
CA GLU A 67 -17.86 -7.19 -2.77
C GLU A 67 -17.01 -6.05 -2.18
N VAL A 68 -15.71 -6.03 -2.48
CA VAL A 68 -14.83 -4.92 -2.12
C VAL A 68 -15.25 -3.66 -2.85
N TRP A 69 -15.52 -3.74 -4.16
CA TRP A 69 -15.96 -2.60 -4.96
C TRP A 69 -17.28 -2.01 -4.44
N LYS A 70 -18.28 -2.85 -4.18
CA LYS A 70 -19.56 -2.44 -3.57
C LYS A 70 -19.35 -1.80 -2.20
N PHE A 71 -18.47 -2.38 -1.37
CA PHE A 71 -18.22 -1.86 -0.04
C PHE A 71 -17.63 -0.45 -0.08
N VAL A 72 -16.56 -0.21 -0.84
CA VAL A 72 -15.88 1.10 -0.88
C VAL A 72 -16.77 2.19 -1.50
N ASN A 73 -17.59 1.85 -2.49
CA ASN A 73 -18.53 2.78 -3.14
C ASN A 73 -19.67 3.26 -2.22
N ARG A 74 -19.86 2.65 -1.07
CA ARG A 74 -20.76 3.19 -0.02
C ARG A 74 -20.21 4.47 0.59
N PHE A 75 -18.91 4.72 0.51
CA PHE A 75 -18.21 5.80 1.21
C PHE A 75 -17.62 6.85 0.28
N CYS A 76 -17.32 6.51 -0.96
CA CYS A 76 -16.85 7.47 -1.95
C CYS A 76 -17.19 7.01 -3.37
N SER A 77 -17.21 7.95 -4.30
CA SER A 77 -17.16 7.66 -5.73
C SER A 77 -15.72 7.76 -6.22
N PHE A 78 -15.40 7.00 -7.24
CA PHE A 78 -14.08 7.02 -7.88
C PHE A 78 -14.15 7.74 -9.23
N ASN A 79 -13.03 8.32 -9.65
CA ASN A 79 -12.89 8.81 -11.03
C ASN A 79 -12.52 7.65 -11.98
N ASP A 80 -12.47 7.96 -13.30
CA ASP A 80 -12.15 6.97 -14.33
C ASP A 80 -10.63 6.83 -14.56
N TYR A 81 -9.83 7.14 -13.55
CA TYR A 81 -8.37 7.05 -13.66
C TYR A 81 -7.92 5.61 -13.93
N ARG A 82 -7.19 5.43 -15.03
CA ARG A 82 -6.50 4.17 -15.38
C ARG A 82 -5.01 4.32 -15.15
N HIS A 83 -4.45 3.42 -14.34
CA HIS A 83 -3.04 3.53 -13.98
C HIS A 83 -2.12 3.12 -15.12
N GLN A 84 -1.25 4.04 -15.49
CA GLN A 84 -0.17 3.80 -16.43
C GLN A 84 1.16 4.10 -15.74
N VAL A 85 2.14 3.25 -16.00
CA VAL A 85 3.50 3.39 -15.46
C VAL A 85 4.48 3.41 -16.62
N LEU A 86 5.36 4.40 -16.62
CA LEU A 86 6.46 4.47 -17.55
C LEU A 86 7.75 3.95 -16.88
N ALA A 87 8.68 3.48 -17.68
CA ALA A 87 10.03 3.13 -17.26
C ALA A 87 11.05 3.98 -18.00
N ARG A 88 11.98 4.57 -17.27
CA ARG A 88 13.17 5.18 -17.87
C ARG A 88 14.33 4.19 -17.80
N TYR A 89 14.89 3.88 -18.98
CA TYR A 89 16.12 3.12 -19.12
C TYR A 89 17.05 3.85 -20.08
N LYS A 90 18.24 4.20 -19.59
CA LYS A 90 19.15 5.13 -20.28
C LYS A 90 18.43 6.47 -20.55
N ASP A 91 18.47 6.95 -21.77
CA ASP A 91 17.85 8.23 -22.14
C ASP A 91 16.48 8.06 -22.83
N ARG A 92 15.85 6.89 -22.71
CA ARG A 92 14.55 6.57 -23.33
C ARG A 92 13.50 6.21 -22.31
N ILE A 93 12.25 6.47 -22.68
CA ILE A 93 11.04 6.14 -21.91
C ILE A 93 10.32 5.00 -22.60
N TYR A 94 9.78 4.08 -21.82
CA TYR A 94 9.07 2.88 -22.26
C TYR A 94 7.78 2.71 -21.45
N HIS A 95 6.75 2.14 -22.07
CA HIS A 95 5.50 1.84 -21.38
C HIS A 95 5.56 0.50 -20.63
N LEU A 96 5.24 0.52 -19.35
CA LEU A 96 4.97 -0.69 -18.58
C LEU A 96 3.47 -1.01 -18.61
N PRO A 97 3.06 -2.27 -18.37
CA PRO A 97 3.88 -3.45 -18.08
C PRO A 97 4.64 -3.96 -19.31
N ILE A 98 5.55 -4.94 -19.09
CA ILE A 98 6.25 -5.59 -20.19
C ILE A 98 5.22 -6.33 -21.05
N GLY A 99 4.98 -5.84 -22.27
CA GLY A 99 4.02 -6.37 -23.22
C GLY A 99 4.38 -5.96 -24.64
N CYS A 100 3.52 -6.23 -25.62
CA CYS A 100 3.83 -5.97 -27.04
C CYS A 100 4.22 -4.52 -27.32
N THR A 101 3.64 -3.53 -26.60
CA THR A 101 4.03 -2.12 -26.72
C THR A 101 5.47 -1.89 -26.33
N LEU A 102 5.89 -2.34 -25.11
CA LEU A 102 7.26 -2.20 -24.66
C LEU A 102 8.24 -2.99 -25.55
N LEU A 103 7.87 -4.19 -25.99
CA LEU A 103 8.70 -5.01 -26.88
C LEU A 103 8.99 -4.26 -28.19
N LYS A 104 7.96 -3.65 -28.80
CA LYS A 104 8.10 -2.81 -29.99
C LYS A 104 8.98 -1.59 -29.73
N GLU A 105 8.78 -0.89 -28.64
CA GLU A 105 9.57 0.29 -28.25
C GLU A 105 11.05 -0.05 -28.01
N PHE A 106 11.31 -1.22 -27.39
CA PHE A 106 12.66 -1.62 -26.99
C PHE A 106 13.46 -2.24 -28.15
N PHE A 107 12.86 -3.18 -28.88
CA PHE A 107 13.53 -3.89 -29.96
C PHE A 107 13.35 -3.23 -31.37
N GLY A 108 12.45 -2.26 -31.51
CA GLY A 108 12.17 -1.58 -32.78
C GLY A 108 11.42 -2.44 -33.79
N ARG A 109 10.84 -3.57 -33.38
CA ARG A 109 10.07 -4.51 -34.21
C ARG A 109 8.86 -5.04 -33.44
N ASP A 110 7.82 -5.41 -34.18
CA ASP A 110 6.65 -6.05 -33.56
C ASP A 110 7.02 -7.48 -33.11
N LEU A 111 6.88 -7.74 -31.81
CA LEU A 111 7.17 -9.03 -31.18
C LEU A 111 6.06 -9.39 -30.22
N LYS A 112 5.77 -10.68 -30.16
CA LYS A 112 4.97 -11.27 -29.10
C LYS A 112 5.88 -11.89 -28.01
N PRO A 113 5.42 -12.00 -26.77
CA PRO A 113 6.19 -12.65 -25.70
C PRO A 113 6.63 -14.08 -26.02
N SER A 114 5.84 -14.81 -26.84
CA SER A 114 6.14 -16.18 -27.28
C SER A 114 7.28 -16.25 -28.31
N GLU A 115 7.61 -15.14 -28.95
CA GLU A 115 8.66 -15.04 -29.99
C GLU A 115 10.03 -14.62 -29.42
N LEU A 116 10.08 -14.31 -28.12
CA LEU A 116 11.31 -13.90 -27.43
C LEU A 116 12.23 -15.10 -27.25
N ASP A 117 13.46 -14.99 -27.70
CA ASP A 117 14.54 -15.91 -27.37
C ASP A 117 15.19 -15.58 -26.00
N ASP A 118 16.17 -16.37 -25.59
CA ASP A 118 16.86 -16.17 -24.31
C ASP A 118 17.66 -14.87 -24.29
N ALA A 119 18.22 -14.42 -25.40
CA ALA A 119 18.95 -13.16 -25.49
C ALA A 119 18.00 -11.96 -25.33
N ASP A 120 16.84 -12.00 -25.97
CA ASP A 120 15.77 -10.99 -25.83
C ASP A 120 15.27 -10.93 -24.38
N ARG A 121 15.01 -12.09 -23.74
CA ARG A 121 14.58 -12.17 -22.34
C ARG A 121 15.61 -11.61 -21.38
N ASN A 122 16.88 -11.93 -21.57
CA ASN A 122 17.98 -11.41 -20.76
C ASN A 122 18.12 -9.89 -20.92
N ALA A 123 18.00 -9.37 -22.16
CA ALA A 123 18.04 -7.93 -22.42
C ALA A 123 16.91 -7.18 -21.70
N LEU A 124 15.69 -7.71 -21.72
CA LEU A 124 14.54 -7.14 -20.97
C LEU A 124 14.75 -7.20 -19.46
N PHE A 125 15.25 -8.33 -18.97
CA PHE A 125 15.54 -8.51 -17.56
C PHE A 125 16.58 -7.49 -17.06
N ASP A 126 17.66 -7.32 -17.81
CA ASP A 126 18.72 -6.37 -17.47
C ASP A 126 18.24 -4.91 -17.55
N ALA A 127 17.42 -4.58 -18.56
CA ALA A 127 16.94 -3.23 -18.75
C ALA A 127 15.86 -2.81 -17.72
N PHE A 128 14.91 -3.68 -17.40
CA PHE A 128 13.70 -3.27 -16.68
C PHE A 128 13.51 -3.91 -15.31
N ILE A 129 14.21 -5.02 -15.04
CA ILE A 129 13.99 -5.81 -13.81
C ILE A 129 15.20 -5.75 -12.88
N ARG A 130 16.38 -6.11 -13.36
CA ARG A 130 17.59 -6.29 -12.53
C ARG A 130 17.86 -5.09 -11.64
N GLY A 131 18.04 -3.91 -12.21
CA GLY A 131 18.45 -2.74 -11.45
C GLY A 131 17.35 -2.20 -10.54
N TYR A 132 16.09 -2.20 -11.03
CA TYR A 132 14.94 -1.79 -10.24
C TYR A 132 14.74 -2.70 -9.01
N THR A 133 14.73 -4.03 -9.23
CA THR A 133 14.54 -5.02 -8.18
C THR A 133 15.67 -4.96 -7.15
N SER A 134 16.93 -4.84 -7.62
CA SER A 134 18.09 -4.71 -6.72
C SER A 134 17.97 -3.49 -5.80
N LYS A 135 17.54 -2.34 -6.32
CA LYS A 135 17.31 -1.14 -5.49
C LYS A 135 16.16 -1.35 -4.50
N GLN A 136 15.02 -1.84 -5.00
CA GLN A 136 13.81 -2.02 -4.18
C GLN A 136 14.05 -2.96 -3.00
N TRP A 137 14.77 -4.07 -3.23
CA TRP A 137 14.98 -5.11 -2.22
C TRP A 137 16.33 -5.02 -1.49
N GLY A 138 17.26 -4.19 -1.98
CA GLY A 138 18.60 -4.07 -1.40
C GLY A 138 19.51 -5.27 -1.63
N VAL A 139 19.08 -6.22 -2.46
CA VAL A 139 19.81 -7.44 -2.80
C VAL A 139 19.68 -7.74 -4.30
N PRO A 140 20.62 -8.49 -4.91
CA PRO A 140 20.49 -8.90 -6.30
C PRO A 140 19.20 -9.71 -6.54
N PRO A 141 18.58 -9.64 -7.75
CA PRO A 141 17.32 -10.31 -8.06
C PRO A 141 17.33 -11.81 -7.78
N GLU A 142 18.48 -12.46 -7.94
CA GLU A 142 18.68 -13.90 -7.71
C GLU A 142 18.51 -14.30 -6.23
N LYS A 143 18.55 -13.30 -5.32
CA LYS A 143 18.33 -13.48 -3.88
C LYS A 143 16.94 -13.03 -3.42
N VAL A 144 16.13 -12.52 -4.34
CA VAL A 144 14.75 -12.09 -4.06
C VAL A 144 13.83 -13.30 -4.20
N ASP A 145 12.79 -13.36 -3.38
CA ASP A 145 11.78 -14.42 -3.49
C ASP A 145 11.23 -14.51 -4.92
N PRO A 146 11.26 -15.68 -5.57
CA PRO A 146 10.82 -15.86 -6.94
C PRO A 146 9.38 -15.39 -7.20
N SER A 147 8.50 -15.42 -6.19
CA SER A 147 7.12 -14.93 -6.31
C SER A 147 7.04 -13.43 -6.60
N ILE A 148 8.05 -12.66 -6.20
CA ILE A 148 8.14 -11.22 -6.46
C ILE A 148 8.46 -10.96 -7.93
N ILE A 149 9.41 -11.73 -8.48
CA ILE A 149 9.79 -11.63 -9.90
C ILE A 149 8.68 -12.18 -10.79
N ALA A 150 8.01 -13.26 -10.37
CA ALA A 150 6.89 -13.85 -11.11
C ALA A 150 5.68 -12.92 -11.27
N ARG A 151 5.58 -11.86 -10.48
CA ARG A 151 4.55 -10.81 -10.65
C ARG A 151 4.79 -9.94 -11.88
N LEU A 152 6.01 -9.91 -12.40
CA LEU A 152 6.38 -9.17 -13.60
C LEU A 152 5.97 -9.98 -14.84
N LYS A 153 4.66 -10.14 -15.03
CA LYS A 153 4.11 -10.87 -16.18
C LYS A 153 4.41 -10.15 -17.46
N VAL A 154 4.96 -10.86 -18.43
CA VAL A 154 5.00 -10.40 -19.82
C VAL A 154 3.63 -10.66 -20.44
N ARG A 155 2.99 -9.61 -20.96
CA ARG A 155 1.62 -9.66 -21.48
C ARG A 155 1.60 -9.77 -22.99
N ASP A 156 0.77 -10.65 -23.55
CA ASP A 156 0.52 -10.74 -24.99
C ASP A 156 -0.57 -9.73 -25.41
N THR A 157 -0.30 -8.45 -25.17
CA THR A 157 -1.21 -7.35 -25.50
C THR A 157 -0.45 -6.04 -25.72
N PHE A 158 -1.04 -5.14 -26.49
CA PHE A 158 -0.59 -3.76 -26.65
C PHE A 158 -1.13 -2.80 -25.57
N SER A 159 -1.96 -3.26 -24.65
CA SER A 159 -2.47 -2.43 -23.55
C SER A 159 -1.33 -1.94 -22.67
N THR A 160 -1.36 -0.66 -22.35
CA THR A 160 -0.45 0.00 -21.40
C THR A 160 -1.07 0.20 -20.02
N ASP A 161 -2.29 -0.31 -19.80
CA ASP A 161 -2.90 -0.32 -18.47
C ASP A 161 -2.07 -1.18 -17.52
N TYR A 162 -1.66 -0.60 -16.41
CA TYR A 162 -0.77 -1.30 -15.46
C TYR A 162 -1.49 -2.42 -14.72
N PHE A 163 -2.76 -2.25 -14.42
CA PHE A 163 -3.63 -3.26 -13.80
C PHE A 163 -4.64 -3.82 -14.81
N ASP A 164 -4.96 -5.11 -14.68
CA ASP A 164 -5.98 -5.79 -15.48
C ASP A 164 -7.37 -5.75 -14.82
N ASP A 165 -7.44 -5.18 -13.60
CA ASP A 165 -8.68 -5.14 -12.83
C ASP A 165 -9.73 -4.25 -13.51
N PRO A 166 -11.01 -4.69 -13.57
CA PRO A 166 -12.08 -3.94 -14.20
C PRO A 166 -12.38 -2.63 -13.45
N HIS A 167 -12.26 -2.63 -12.13
CA HIS A 167 -12.49 -1.48 -11.28
C HIS A 167 -11.17 -0.83 -10.91
N GLN A 168 -10.99 0.43 -11.31
CA GLN A 168 -9.82 1.24 -10.98
C GLN A 168 -10.25 2.68 -10.77
N GLY A 169 -9.50 3.43 -9.99
CA GLY A 169 -9.74 4.86 -9.83
C GLY A 169 -9.07 5.46 -8.61
N ILE A 170 -9.24 6.78 -8.48
CA ILE A 170 -8.88 7.55 -7.30
C ILE A 170 -10.18 8.10 -6.71
N PRO A 171 -10.37 8.09 -5.38
CA PRO A 171 -11.55 8.70 -4.77
C PRO A 171 -11.69 10.18 -5.20
N LEU A 172 -12.85 10.57 -5.73
CA LEU A 172 -13.09 11.92 -6.26
C LEU A 172 -12.82 13.02 -5.22
N GLU A 173 -13.06 12.75 -3.95
CA GLU A 173 -12.82 13.68 -2.84
C GLU A 173 -11.52 13.36 -2.08
N GLY A 174 -10.72 12.45 -2.60
CA GLY A 174 -9.44 12.00 -2.06
C GLY A 174 -9.55 10.92 -0.97
N TYR A 175 -8.42 10.27 -0.72
CA TYR A 175 -8.37 9.16 0.25
C TYR A 175 -8.67 9.57 1.68
N ASN A 176 -8.27 10.78 2.10
CA ASN A 176 -8.56 11.24 3.46
C ASN A 176 -10.07 11.26 3.74
N GLU A 177 -10.88 11.65 2.74
CA GLU A 177 -12.32 11.70 2.87
C GLU A 177 -12.94 10.28 2.91
N LEU A 178 -12.44 9.34 2.12
CA LEU A 178 -12.83 7.93 2.21
C LEU A 178 -12.67 7.39 3.65
N PHE A 179 -11.49 7.60 4.27
CA PHE A 179 -11.25 7.14 5.63
C PHE A 179 -12.07 7.88 6.67
N ARG A 180 -12.31 9.18 6.48
CA ARG A 180 -13.19 9.95 7.35
C ARG A 180 -14.60 9.37 7.33
N ARG A 181 -15.16 9.07 6.15
CA ARG A 181 -16.51 8.50 6.01
C ARG A 181 -16.62 7.08 6.52
N LEU A 182 -15.57 6.26 6.37
CA LEU A 182 -15.52 4.93 6.99
C LEU A 182 -15.68 5.00 8.51
N LEU A 183 -15.06 6.00 9.14
CA LEU A 183 -15.11 6.18 10.59
C LEU A 183 -16.23 7.10 11.09
N ASP A 184 -16.98 7.73 10.19
CA ASP A 184 -18.15 8.59 10.52
C ASP A 184 -19.35 7.72 10.89
N HIS A 185 -19.43 7.35 12.15
CA HIS A 185 -20.52 6.56 12.71
C HIS A 185 -20.67 6.87 14.20
N PRO A 186 -21.91 7.00 14.73
CA PRO A 186 -22.15 7.36 16.13
C PRO A 186 -21.54 6.40 17.15
N ASN A 187 -21.32 5.15 16.76
CA ASN A 187 -20.71 4.13 17.61
C ASN A 187 -19.19 4.06 17.51
N ILE A 188 -18.52 4.93 16.71
CA ILE A 188 -17.07 4.94 16.56
C ILE A 188 -16.49 6.16 17.27
N THR A 189 -15.53 5.90 18.17
CA THR A 189 -14.71 6.94 18.79
C THR A 189 -13.26 6.76 18.31
N VAL A 190 -12.67 7.82 17.73
CA VAL A 190 -11.29 7.79 17.22
C VAL A 190 -10.37 8.58 18.14
N ARG A 191 -9.23 8.00 18.51
CA ARG A 191 -8.16 8.67 19.26
C ARG A 191 -6.84 8.54 18.50
N CYS A 192 -6.41 9.64 17.87
CA CYS A 192 -5.11 9.73 17.20
C CYS A 192 -4.00 10.15 18.18
N GLY A 193 -2.73 9.86 17.83
CA GLY A 193 -1.57 10.14 18.66
C GLY A 193 -1.38 9.14 19.81
N ARG A 194 -2.14 8.03 19.81
CA ARG A 194 -2.09 6.98 20.81
C ARG A 194 -2.01 5.60 20.17
N GLY A 195 -0.89 4.92 20.37
CA GLY A 195 -0.73 3.51 20.01
C GLY A 195 -1.31 2.57 21.07
N TYR A 196 -1.72 1.39 20.66
CA TYR A 196 -2.12 0.30 21.55
C TYR A 196 -0.90 -0.45 22.08
N ARG A 197 -0.89 -0.80 23.36
CA ARG A 197 0.12 -1.63 24.02
C ARG A 197 -0.55 -2.74 24.82
N LEU A 198 -0.26 -3.99 24.50
CA LEU A 198 -0.86 -5.15 25.17
C LEU A 198 -0.61 -5.17 26.69
N THR A 199 0.60 -4.78 27.10
CA THR A 199 1.02 -4.79 28.52
C THR A 199 0.46 -3.62 29.34
N ALA A 200 0.06 -2.53 28.68
CA ALA A 200 -0.37 -1.30 29.35
C ALA A 200 -1.89 -1.15 29.44
N GLU A 201 -2.65 -1.90 28.66
CA GLU A 201 -4.09 -1.74 28.55
C GLU A 201 -4.80 -3.06 28.89
N LYS A 202 -5.32 -3.16 30.10
CA LYS A 202 -6.27 -4.23 30.46
C LYS A 202 -7.62 -3.83 29.87
N LEU A 203 -7.98 -4.42 28.73
CA LEU A 203 -9.26 -4.18 28.07
C LEU A 203 -10.18 -5.39 28.30
N ASP A 204 -11.40 -5.11 28.76
CA ASP A 204 -12.45 -6.11 28.92
C ASP A 204 -13.30 -6.23 27.64
N CYS A 205 -12.62 -6.28 26.47
CA CYS A 205 -13.26 -6.42 25.18
C CYS A 205 -12.26 -6.92 24.11
N PRO A 206 -12.75 -7.50 22.99
CA PRO A 206 -11.91 -7.92 21.89
C PRO A 206 -11.06 -6.80 21.31
N VAL A 207 -9.83 -7.14 20.89
CA VAL A 207 -8.88 -6.22 20.27
C VAL A 207 -8.56 -6.66 18.85
N TYR A 208 -8.83 -5.78 17.90
CA TYR A 208 -8.46 -5.93 16.50
C TYR A 208 -7.20 -5.10 16.23
N TYR A 209 -6.08 -5.75 15.99
CA TYR A 209 -4.77 -5.11 15.92
C TYR A 209 -4.17 -5.17 14.51
N SER A 210 -3.80 -4.03 13.95
CA SER A 210 -3.17 -3.90 12.64
C SER A 210 -1.78 -3.27 12.64
N GLY A 211 -1.17 -3.12 13.81
CA GLY A 211 0.23 -2.72 13.96
C GLY A 211 1.19 -3.90 13.76
N PRO A 212 2.53 -3.68 13.79
CA PRO A 212 3.51 -4.76 13.69
C PRO A 212 3.36 -5.78 14.81
N ILE A 213 3.29 -7.06 14.45
CA ILE A 213 3.07 -8.15 15.41
C ILE A 213 4.21 -8.27 16.42
N ASP A 214 5.45 -8.07 16.02
CA ASP A 214 6.62 -8.08 16.88
C ASP A 214 6.61 -6.92 17.90
N GLN A 215 6.19 -5.73 17.46
CA GLN A 215 6.04 -4.57 18.33
C GLN A 215 4.96 -4.79 19.41
N LEU A 216 3.90 -5.52 19.09
CA LEU A 216 2.83 -5.84 20.05
C LEU A 216 3.35 -6.59 21.30
N PHE A 217 4.37 -7.40 21.09
CA PHE A 217 5.04 -8.20 22.13
C PHE A 217 6.41 -7.63 22.54
N ASP A 218 6.63 -6.33 22.35
CA ASP A 218 7.87 -5.61 22.70
C ASP A 218 9.14 -6.27 22.13
N TYR A 219 9.03 -6.85 20.92
CA TYR A 219 10.13 -7.52 20.18
C TYR A 219 10.78 -8.69 20.92
N ARG A 220 10.05 -9.35 21.82
CA ARG A 220 10.59 -10.39 22.74
C ARG A 220 11.28 -11.57 22.07
N PHE A 221 10.96 -11.86 20.79
CA PHE A 221 11.58 -12.92 20.01
C PHE A 221 12.56 -12.36 18.93
N GLY A 222 12.66 -11.05 18.80
CA GLY A 222 13.45 -10.34 17.80
C GLY A 222 12.58 -9.51 16.85
N GLU A 223 13.23 -8.68 16.03
CA GLU A 223 12.58 -7.81 15.07
C GLU A 223 12.33 -8.56 13.75
N LEU A 224 11.11 -8.47 13.22
CA LEU A 224 10.79 -8.95 11.88
C LEU A 224 11.40 -8.00 10.83
N PRO A 225 12.06 -8.52 9.80
CA PRO A 225 12.72 -7.67 8.80
C PRO A 225 11.71 -7.03 7.83
N TRP A 226 11.91 -5.76 7.53
CA TRP A 226 11.10 -4.99 6.61
C TRP A 226 11.97 -4.22 5.61
N ARG A 227 11.42 -3.90 4.45
CA ARG A 227 11.90 -2.79 3.63
C ARG A 227 11.16 -1.52 4.03
N SER A 228 11.88 -0.41 3.99
CA SER A 228 11.36 0.93 4.20
C SER A 228 11.49 1.79 2.94
N LEU A 229 10.82 2.94 2.94
CA LEU A 229 10.89 3.91 1.87
C LEU A 229 11.11 5.31 2.46
N ARG A 230 11.94 6.10 1.79
CA ARG A 230 12.12 7.51 2.05
C ARG A 230 11.63 8.31 0.84
N PHE A 231 10.95 9.42 1.10
CA PHE A 231 10.36 10.27 0.09
C PHE A 231 10.96 11.68 0.12
N GLU A 232 11.29 12.19 -1.05
CA GLU A 232 11.69 13.59 -1.24
C GLU A 232 10.69 14.28 -2.15
N THR A 233 9.94 15.23 -1.58
CA THR A 233 8.86 15.93 -2.28
C THR A 233 9.32 17.33 -2.64
N GLU A 234 9.06 17.72 -3.89
CA GLU A 234 9.46 19.00 -4.48
C GLU A 234 8.27 19.63 -5.20
N HIS A 235 8.10 20.94 -5.02
CA HIS A 235 7.18 21.75 -5.83
C HIS A 235 7.90 22.23 -7.10
N VAL A 236 7.29 21.98 -8.25
CA VAL A 236 7.83 22.38 -9.56
C VAL A 236 6.88 23.39 -10.19
N ALA A 237 7.41 24.58 -10.55
CA ALA A 237 6.61 25.70 -11.08
C ALA A 237 5.96 25.42 -12.44
N ARG A 238 6.47 24.46 -13.23
CA ARG A 238 5.88 24.06 -14.51
C ARG A 238 4.64 23.17 -14.31
N ARG A 239 3.74 23.18 -15.29
CA ARG A 239 2.47 22.48 -15.22
C ARG A 239 2.63 20.95 -15.21
N ASP A 240 3.60 20.41 -15.90
CA ASP A 240 3.84 18.98 -16.06
C ASP A 240 5.33 18.71 -15.98
N PHE A 241 5.72 17.71 -15.22
CA PHE A 241 7.13 17.36 -15.02
C PHE A 241 7.56 16.19 -15.92
N GLN A 242 6.76 15.13 -15.96
CA GLN A 242 7.15 13.87 -16.61
C GLN A 242 6.04 13.27 -17.50
N GLY A 243 4.87 13.88 -17.61
CA GLY A 243 3.78 13.43 -18.47
C GLY A 243 3.03 12.18 -17.99
N ALA A 244 3.34 11.69 -16.80
CA ALA A 244 2.74 10.49 -16.23
C ALA A 244 2.73 10.55 -14.70
N THR A 245 1.80 9.81 -14.07
CA THR A 245 1.74 9.72 -12.61
C THR A 245 2.97 9.06 -12.01
N VAL A 246 3.51 8.03 -12.66
CA VAL A 246 4.66 7.27 -12.16
C VAL A 246 5.63 6.96 -13.29
N VAL A 247 6.89 7.29 -13.07
CA VAL A 247 8.01 6.85 -13.91
C VAL A 247 8.98 6.06 -13.05
N ASN A 248 9.20 4.79 -13.42
CA ASN A 248 10.20 3.93 -12.79
C ASN A 248 11.57 4.19 -13.40
N TYR A 249 12.58 4.32 -12.57
CA TYR A 249 13.98 4.45 -12.97
C TYR A 249 14.66 3.11 -12.76
N THR A 250 14.99 2.43 -13.84
CA THR A 250 15.41 1.02 -13.77
C THR A 250 16.91 0.83 -13.55
N GLU A 251 17.74 1.82 -13.84
CA GLU A 251 19.19 1.74 -13.72
C GLU A 251 19.66 1.83 -12.25
N VAL A 252 20.64 1.03 -11.88
CA VAL A 252 21.25 1.02 -10.54
C VAL A 252 21.95 2.34 -10.22
N SER A 253 22.49 3.03 -11.24
CA SER A 253 23.15 4.34 -11.09
C SER A 253 22.23 5.44 -10.59
N VAL A 254 20.92 5.31 -10.78
CA VAL A 254 19.90 6.22 -10.27
C VAL A 254 19.48 5.78 -8.87
N PRO A 255 19.67 6.64 -7.82
CA PRO A 255 19.51 6.19 -6.43
C PRO A 255 18.06 5.98 -5.99
N PHE A 256 17.08 6.51 -6.69
CA PHE A 256 15.64 6.31 -6.43
C PHE A 256 15.04 5.29 -7.40
N THR A 257 13.92 4.68 -6.99
CA THR A 257 13.22 3.69 -7.84
C THR A 257 12.20 4.33 -8.75
N ARG A 258 11.55 5.41 -8.29
CA ARG A 258 10.51 6.07 -9.09
C ARG A 258 10.33 7.54 -8.73
N ILE A 259 9.72 8.26 -9.66
CA ILE A 259 9.17 9.59 -9.41
C ILE A 259 7.66 9.51 -9.55
N HIS A 260 6.96 10.07 -8.57
CA HIS A 260 5.50 10.24 -8.56
C HIS A 260 5.19 11.70 -8.91
N GLU A 261 4.23 11.91 -9.83
CA GLU A 261 3.67 13.22 -10.14
C GLU A 261 2.16 13.20 -9.89
N PHE A 262 1.75 13.69 -8.74
CA PHE A 262 0.40 13.46 -8.22
C PHE A 262 -0.71 14.23 -8.93
N ARG A 263 -0.40 15.33 -9.66
CA ARG A 263 -1.43 16.10 -10.34
C ARG A 263 -2.25 15.29 -11.36
N HIS A 264 -1.67 14.22 -11.91
CA HIS A 264 -2.32 13.38 -12.91
C HIS A 264 -3.39 12.45 -12.32
N TYR A 265 -3.52 12.34 -11.00
CA TYR A 265 -4.57 11.54 -10.37
C TYR A 265 -5.96 12.17 -10.44
N HIS A 266 -6.03 13.51 -10.54
CA HIS A 266 -7.27 14.27 -10.68
C HIS A 266 -7.24 15.14 -11.94
N PRO A 267 -7.26 14.53 -13.15
CA PRO A 267 -7.15 15.26 -14.43
C PRO A 267 -8.32 16.25 -14.66
N GLU A 268 -9.49 15.96 -14.09
CA GLU A 268 -10.67 16.83 -14.11
C GLU A 268 -10.50 18.12 -13.31
N ALA A 269 -9.50 18.20 -12.43
CA ALA A 269 -9.16 19.37 -11.62
C ALA A 269 -10.37 20.06 -10.98
N LYS A 270 -11.21 19.29 -10.28
CA LYS A 270 -12.46 19.74 -9.65
C LYS A 270 -12.39 19.76 -8.13
N GLY A 271 -13.31 20.49 -7.49
CA GLY A 271 -13.46 20.52 -6.04
C GLY A 271 -12.19 20.94 -5.32
N ALA A 272 -11.76 20.17 -4.32
CA ALA A 272 -10.56 20.42 -3.52
C ALA A 272 -9.27 20.35 -4.33
N PHE A 273 -9.28 19.74 -5.52
CA PHE A 273 -8.13 19.55 -6.39
C PHE A 273 -8.15 20.45 -7.62
N ALA A 274 -8.87 21.56 -7.55
CA ALA A 274 -9.02 22.51 -8.65
C ALA A 274 -7.81 23.43 -8.83
N LYS A 275 -7.47 23.69 -10.10
CA LYS A 275 -6.54 24.73 -10.55
C LYS A 275 -5.16 24.75 -9.88
N PRO A 276 -4.41 23.64 -9.90
CA PRO A 276 -3.02 23.67 -9.40
C PRO A 276 -2.15 24.61 -10.24
N LYS A 277 -1.35 25.45 -9.57
CA LYS A 277 -0.47 26.43 -10.24
C LYS A 277 0.82 25.83 -10.79
N GLY A 278 1.19 24.64 -10.33
CA GLY A 278 2.39 23.92 -10.74
C GLY A 278 2.14 22.43 -10.65
N THR A 279 3.20 21.67 -10.41
CA THR A 279 3.09 20.24 -10.09
C THR A 279 3.93 19.91 -8.86
N ILE A 280 3.61 18.77 -8.24
CA ILE A 280 4.37 18.23 -7.10
C ILE A 280 4.88 16.86 -7.51
N VAL A 281 6.17 16.69 -7.39
CA VAL A 281 6.85 15.44 -7.66
C VAL A 281 7.45 14.88 -6.37
N THR A 282 7.46 13.57 -6.25
CA THR A 282 8.08 12.88 -5.12
C THR A 282 8.99 11.78 -5.62
N ARG A 283 10.26 11.82 -5.23
CA ARG A 283 11.23 10.75 -5.48
C ARG A 283 11.14 9.71 -4.37
N GLU A 284 11.06 8.44 -4.73
CA GLU A 284 10.97 7.30 -3.82
C GLU A 284 12.31 6.57 -3.74
N TYR A 285 12.88 6.56 -2.54
CA TYR A 285 14.15 5.90 -2.24
C TYR A 285 13.89 4.68 -1.36
N PRO A 286 14.16 3.47 -1.81
CA PRO A 286 14.11 2.28 -0.95
C PRO A 286 15.28 2.27 0.04
N SER A 287 15.00 1.77 1.22
CA SER A 287 16.00 1.66 2.29
C SER A 287 15.74 0.41 3.13
N ASP A 288 16.77 -0.03 3.86
CA ASP A 288 16.61 -0.99 4.92
C ASP A 288 15.82 -0.33 6.07
N TRP A 289 14.89 -1.08 6.62
CA TRP A 289 14.12 -0.62 7.77
C TRP A 289 14.99 -0.61 9.02
N LYS A 290 14.83 0.43 9.82
CA LYS A 290 15.39 0.54 11.17
C LYS A 290 14.27 0.84 12.14
N LYS A 291 14.44 0.48 13.39
CA LYS A 291 13.45 0.77 14.44
C LYS A 291 13.14 2.27 14.49
N GLY A 292 11.87 2.59 14.28
CA GLY A 292 11.39 3.98 14.15
C GLY A 292 10.98 4.36 12.74
N ASP A 293 11.48 3.66 11.72
CA ASP A 293 11.03 3.85 10.33
C ASP A 293 9.64 3.22 10.10
N GLU A 294 8.96 3.67 9.07
CA GLU A 294 7.72 3.02 8.63
C GLU A 294 8.03 1.73 7.88
N PRO A 295 7.43 0.59 8.30
CA PRO A 295 7.56 -0.67 7.57
C PRO A 295 6.64 -0.69 6.35
N TYR A 296 7.21 -0.97 5.16
CA TYR A 296 6.45 -1.00 3.90
C TYR A 296 6.25 -2.42 3.37
N TYR A 297 7.34 -3.15 3.22
CA TYR A 297 7.31 -4.49 2.60
C TYR A 297 7.95 -5.50 3.53
N PRO A 298 7.21 -6.58 3.93
CA PRO A 298 7.80 -7.65 4.71
C PRO A 298 8.85 -8.39 3.87
N ILE A 299 9.97 -8.74 4.48
CA ILE A 299 11.02 -9.53 3.84
C ILE A 299 10.76 -10.99 4.18
N ALA A 300 10.24 -11.74 3.18
CA ALA A 300 9.92 -13.15 3.34
C ALA A 300 11.19 -14.00 3.17
N THR A 301 11.69 -14.54 4.29
CA THR A 301 12.78 -15.52 4.34
C THR A 301 12.37 -16.67 5.26
N PRO A 302 13.05 -17.83 5.19
CA PRO A 302 12.82 -18.91 6.16
C PRO A 302 12.96 -18.47 7.61
N GLU A 303 13.93 -17.59 7.90
CA GLU A 303 14.19 -17.04 9.24
C GLU A 303 13.04 -16.13 9.70
N SER A 304 12.56 -15.24 8.83
CA SER A 304 11.42 -14.38 9.15
C SER A 304 10.12 -15.17 9.33
N ALA A 305 9.93 -16.24 8.55
CA ALA A 305 8.80 -17.14 8.69
C ALA A 305 8.83 -17.89 10.05
N ALA A 306 10.00 -18.40 10.45
CA ALA A 306 10.20 -19.04 11.76
C ALA A 306 9.99 -18.06 12.91
N LEU A 307 10.45 -16.81 12.76
CA LEU A 307 10.24 -15.77 13.76
C LEU A 307 8.75 -15.37 13.87
N LEU A 308 8.07 -15.21 12.73
CA LEU A 308 6.64 -14.93 12.67
C LEU A 308 5.83 -16.02 13.38
N ALA A 309 6.17 -17.30 13.14
CA ALA A 309 5.50 -18.44 13.79
C ALA A 309 5.54 -18.35 15.33
N LYS A 310 6.67 -17.94 15.92
CA LYS A 310 6.78 -17.72 17.36
C LYS A 310 5.80 -16.66 17.88
N TYR A 311 5.64 -15.57 17.14
CA TYR A 311 4.67 -14.52 17.49
C TYR A 311 3.23 -15.00 17.33
N GLN A 312 2.93 -15.77 16.29
CA GLN A 312 1.61 -16.35 16.07
C GLN A 312 1.24 -17.36 17.19
N GLU A 313 2.18 -18.18 17.63
CA GLU A 313 2.01 -19.06 18.80
C GLU A 313 1.73 -18.26 20.08
N GLU A 314 2.40 -17.12 20.26
CA GLU A 314 2.17 -16.25 21.42
C GLU A 314 0.77 -15.63 21.40
N VAL A 315 0.28 -15.23 20.22
CA VAL A 315 -1.12 -14.78 20.04
C VAL A 315 -2.10 -15.91 20.38
N ALA A 316 -1.84 -17.12 19.89
CA ALA A 316 -2.69 -18.28 20.19
C ALA A 316 -2.72 -18.58 21.69
N ARG A 317 -1.56 -18.51 22.37
CA ARG A 317 -1.43 -18.70 23.81
C ARG A 317 -2.17 -17.61 24.61
N PHE A 318 -2.03 -16.35 24.19
CA PHE A 318 -2.79 -15.24 24.78
C PHE A 318 -4.30 -15.47 24.66
N ASN A 319 -4.77 -15.85 23.47
CA ASN A 319 -6.20 -16.06 23.20
C ASN A 319 -6.76 -17.27 23.98
N ALA A 320 -5.97 -18.32 24.20
CA ALA A 320 -6.37 -19.47 25.00
C ALA A 320 -6.57 -19.12 26.48
N GLY A 321 -5.86 -18.11 27.00
CA GLY A 321 -5.93 -17.64 28.37
C GLY A 321 -6.80 -16.41 28.61
N SER A 322 -7.40 -15.84 27.57
CA SER A 322 -8.17 -14.59 27.63
C SER A 322 -9.63 -14.79 27.22
N PRO A 323 -10.60 -14.23 27.97
CA PRO A 323 -12.00 -14.22 27.56
C PRO A 323 -12.24 -13.29 26.34
N HIS A 324 -11.30 -12.39 26.07
CA HIS A 324 -11.39 -11.40 24.98
C HIS A 324 -10.27 -11.62 23.98
N PRO A 325 -10.60 -12.04 22.75
CA PRO A 325 -9.60 -12.39 21.76
C PRO A 325 -8.84 -11.17 21.20
N LEU A 326 -7.58 -11.42 20.87
CA LEU A 326 -6.72 -10.55 20.09
C LEU A 326 -6.72 -11.05 18.64
N ILE A 327 -7.24 -10.24 17.73
CA ILE A 327 -7.37 -10.54 16.30
C ILE A 327 -6.38 -9.69 15.53
N LEU A 328 -5.44 -10.33 14.87
CA LEU A 328 -4.43 -9.63 14.06
C LEU A 328 -4.86 -9.53 12.59
N GLY A 329 -4.51 -8.42 11.95
CA GLY A 329 -4.76 -8.26 10.53
C GLY A 329 -4.07 -7.02 9.92
N GLY A 330 -4.38 -6.77 8.66
CA GLY A 330 -3.66 -5.76 7.88
C GLY A 330 -2.22 -6.17 7.57
N ARG A 331 -1.53 -5.34 6.78
CA ARG A 331 -0.17 -5.64 6.30
C ARG A 331 0.82 -5.92 7.43
N LEU A 332 0.79 -5.12 8.48
CA LEU A 332 1.78 -5.20 9.56
C LEU A 332 1.44 -6.30 10.56
N GLY A 333 0.17 -6.42 10.96
CA GLY A 333 -0.28 -7.42 11.93
C GLY A 333 -0.25 -8.85 11.38
N ALA A 334 -0.48 -9.01 10.09
CA ALA A 334 -0.38 -10.30 9.41
C ALA A 334 1.03 -10.58 8.85
N TYR A 335 1.95 -9.62 8.91
CA TYR A 335 3.27 -9.69 8.25
C TYR A 335 3.18 -10.17 6.79
N LYS A 336 2.25 -9.54 6.03
CA LYS A 336 1.94 -9.95 4.66
C LYS A 336 1.77 -8.74 3.76
N TYR A 337 2.29 -8.81 2.54
CA TYR A 337 2.01 -7.79 1.55
C TYR A 337 0.55 -7.87 1.10
N TYR A 338 -0.13 -6.73 1.18
CA TYR A 338 -1.49 -6.53 0.66
C TYR A 338 -1.53 -5.29 -0.21
N ASP A 339 -2.11 -5.39 -1.38
CA ASP A 339 -2.66 -4.24 -2.07
C ASP A 339 -3.90 -3.74 -1.32
N MET A 340 -4.37 -2.56 -1.69
CA MET A 340 -5.43 -1.89 -0.94
C MET A 340 -6.73 -2.70 -0.93
N ASP A 341 -7.12 -3.25 -2.08
CA ASP A 341 -8.30 -4.10 -2.24
C ASP A 341 -8.18 -5.38 -1.40
N LYS A 342 -7.02 -6.04 -1.42
CA LYS A 342 -6.78 -7.24 -0.61
C LYS A 342 -6.81 -6.96 0.89
N SER A 343 -6.44 -5.73 1.29
CA SER A 343 -6.56 -5.29 2.68
C SER A 343 -8.02 -5.08 3.09
N PHE A 344 -8.85 -4.52 2.18
CA PHE A 344 -10.31 -4.46 2.38
C PHE A 344 -10.92 -5.86 2.44
N ALA A 345 -10.63 -6.73 1.46
CA ALA A 345 -11.14 -8.10 1.41
C ALA A 345 -10.79 -8.88 2.68
N ALA A 346 -9.53 -8.80 3.12
CA ALA A 346 -9.09 -9.44 4.36
C ALA A 346 -9.86 -8.93 5.59
N ALA A 347 -10.17 -7.63 5.65
CA ALA A 347 -10.96 -7.07 6.73
C ALA A 347 -12.44 -7.48 6.65
N LEU A 348 -13.00 -7.59 5.44
CA LEU A 348 -14.38 -8.04 5.22
C LEU A 348 -14.58 -9.52 5.60
N ALA A 349 -13.55 -10.34 5.42
CA ALA A 349 -13.59 -11.77 5.74
C ALA A 349 -13.41 -12.09 7.23
N VAL A 350 -12.97 -11.13 8.08
CA VAL A 350 -12.77 -11.37 9.52
C VAL A 350 -14.10 -11.66 10.20
N PRO A 351 -14.26 -12.79 10.93
CA PRO A 351 -15.39 -12.99 11.82
C PRO A 351 -15.42 -11.91 12.91
N LEU A 352 -16.55 -11.27 13.11
CA LEU A 352 -16.72 -10.28 14.19
C LEU A 352 -17.13 -10.99 15.46
N VAL A 353 -16.37 -10.83 16.51
CA VAL A 353 -16.62 -11.37 17.85
C VAL A 353 -17.01 -10.26 18.81
#